data_ee3366457e1b40c57f38edf9d1047b77
#
_entry.id   ee3366457e1b40c57f38edf9d1047b77
#
_cell.length_a   1.000
_cell.length_b   1.000
_cell.length_c   1.000
_cell.angle_alpha   90.00
_cell.angle_beta   90.00
_cell.angle_gamma   90.00
#
_symmetry.space_group_name_H-M   'P 1'
#
loop_
_entity.id
_entity.type
_entity.pdbx_description
1 polymer ?
#
loop_
_entity_poly.entity_id
_entity_poly.type
_entity_poly.pdbx_seq_one_letter_code
_entity_poly.pdbx_strand_id
1 'polypeptide(L)'
;YVQYTDTNTSGLAGSAPVRFTAGEIINAGGGQQLQVQTTNTVANPATGQGTILHVSGGDFFVRGHFVFAPQQSLVISKYTTTGTATVGFTIAEDIVTSGDDTSLFDNQGATPNTASPGADRYRIRLTLVNKTSVTASDNFVYFCDIVDGEIEEVVTGTEDYNKINDVLA
;
A
#
# COMPACT_ATOMS: atom_id res chain seq x y z
N TYR A 1 0.28 -4.20 -12.67
CA TYR A 1 -0.36 -5.48 -12.32
C TYR A 1 -1.84 -5.26 -12.14
N VAL A 2 -2.65 -6.23 -12.57
CA VAL A 2 -4.09 -6.24 -12.35
C VAL A 2 -4.42 -7.43 -11.48
N GLN A 3 -5.01 -7.17 -10.32
CA GLN A 3 -5.58 -8.21 -9.47
C GLN A 3 -6.99 -8.51 -9.96
N TYR A 4 -7.32 -9.77 -10.10
CA TYR A 4 -8.67 -10.21 -10.43
C TYR A 4 -9.02 -11.47 -9.65
N THR A 5 -10.32 -11.66 -9.42
CA THR A 5 -10.82 -12.89 -8.82
C THR A 5 -11.11 -13.89 -9.93
N ASP A 6 -10.51 -15.07 -9.81
CA ASP A 6 -10.73 -16.18 -10.74
C ASP A 6 -12.09 -16.81 -10.44
N THR A 7 -13.16 -16.21 -10.96
CA THR A 7 -14.52 -16.72 -10.79
C THR A 7 -14.89 -17.61 -11.95
N ASN A 8 -15.34 -18.82 -11.64
CA ASN A 8 -15.98 -19.68 -12.61
C ASN A 8 -17.34 -19.06 -13.02
N THR A 9 -17.37 -18.33 -14.12
CA THR A 9 -18.58 -17.63 -14.60
C THR A 9 -19.67 -18.56 -15.13
N SER A 10 -19.38 -19.85 -15.32
CA SER A 10 -20.36 -20.80 -15.85
C SER A 10 -21.27 -21.43 -14.79
N GLY A 11 -20.98 -21.25 -13.50
CA GLY A 11 -21.78 -21.80 -12.39
C GLY A 11 -21.82 -23.33 -12.34
N LEU A 12 -21.13 -24.02 -13.25
CA LEU A 12 -21.03 -25.47 -13.32
C LEU A 12 -19.81 -25.93 -12.50
N ALA A 13 -20.05 -26.75 -11.51
CA ALA A 13 -18.98 -27.38 -10.75
C ALA A 13 -18.06 -28.19 -11.70
N GLY A 14 -16.77 -27.83 -11.72
CA GLY A 14 -15.76 -28.50 -12.55
C GLY A 14 -15.34 -27.73 -13.81
N SER A 15 -15.87 -26.55 -14.09
CA SER A 15 -15.34 -25.70 -15.18
C SER A 15 -13.98 -25.12 -14.78
N ALA A 16 -13.04 -25.14 -15.72
CA ALA A 16 -11.73 -24.51 -15.50
C ALA A 16 -11.90 -23.00 -15.30
N PRO A 17 -11.11 -22.39 -14.41
CA PRO A 17 -11.12 -20.94 -14.20
C PRO A 17 -10.76 -20.21 -15.48
N VAL A 18 -11.50 -19.13 -15.77
CA VAL A 18 -11.22 -18.26 -16.92
C VAL A 18 -10.11 -17.30 -16.55
N ARG A 19 -8.94 -17.49 -17.14
CA ARG A 19 -7.78 -16.64 -16.94
C ARG A 19 -7.51 -15.79 -18.17
N PHE A 20 -6.91 -14.64 -17.94
CA PHE A 20 -6.42 -13.83 -19.05
C PHE A 20 -5.34 -14.57 -19.84
N THR A 21 -5.38 -14.41 -21.15
CA THR A 21 -4.38 -14.98 -22.06
C THR A 21 -3.29 -13.95 -22.37
N ALA A 22 -2.11 -14.43 -22.73
CA ALA A 22 -1.01 -13.55 -23.12
C ALA A 22 -1.39 -12.70 -24.35
N GLY A 23 -1.19 -11.38 -24.26
CA GLY A 23 -1.54 -10.44 -25.32
C GLY A 23 -3.00 -10.00 -25.36
N GLU A 24 -3.87 -10.52 -24.51
CA GLU A 24 -5.27 -10.12 -24.41
C GLU A 24 -5.41 -8.64 -24.03
N ILE A 25 -6.38 -7.94 -24.62
CA ILE A 25 -6.65 -6.53 -24.35
C ILE A 25 -7.77 -6.40 -23.33
N ILE A 26 -7.50 -5.73 -22.24
CA ILE A 26 -8.46 -5.38 -21.19
C ILE A 26 -8.88 -3.93 -21.38
N ASN A 27 -10.17 -3.68 -21.51
CA ASN A 27 -10.73 -2.34 -21.60
C ASN A 27 -11.03 -1.81 -20.20
N ALA A 28 -10.34 -0.76 -19.79
CA ALA A 28 -10.42 -0.17 -18.45
C ALA A 28 -11.34 1.06 -18.39
N GLY A 29 -12.40 1.11 -19.16
CA GLY A 29 -13.30 2.25 -19.21
C GLY A 29 -12.63 3.57 -19.69
N GLY A 30 -13.42 4.56 -20.10
CA GLY A 30 -12.86 5.86 -20.53
C GLY A 30 -11.93 5.81 -21.76
N GLY A 31 -11.96 4.74 -22.54
CA GLY A 31 -11.10 4.53 -23.71
C GLY A 31 -9.68 4.04 -23.40
N GLN A 32 -9.38 3.78 -22.13
CA GLN A 32 -8.10 3.21 -21.71
C GLN A 32 -8.05 1.71 -22.00
N GLN A 33 -6.94 1.27 -22.56
CA GLN A 33 -6.67 -0.15 -22.83
C GLN A 33 -5.39 -0.58 -22.13
N LEU A 34 -5.44 -1.76 -21.54
CA LEU A 34 -4.29 -2.45 -20.95
C LEU A 34 -4.09 -3.75 -21.73
N GLN A 35 -2.85 -4.08 -22.04
CA GLN A 35 -2.54 -5.36 -22.67
C GLN A 35 -1.90 -6.29 -21.62
N VAL A 36 -2.45 -7.51 -21.54
CA VAL A 36 -1.83 -8.59 -20.77
C VAL A 36 -0.46 -8.88 -21.38
N GLN A 37 0.54 -9.12 -20.53
CA GLN A 37 1.89 -9.39 -20.98
C GLN A 37 1.91 -10.41 -22.13
N THR A 38 2.60 -10.06 -23.19
CA THR A 38 2.66 -10.89 -24.40
C THR A 38 3.58 -12.11 -24.26
N THR A 39 4.57 -12.01 -23.37
CA THR A 39 5.49 -13.11 -23.07
C THR A 39 4.85 -14.04 -22.05
N ASN A 40 4.66 -15.30 -22.40
CA ASN A 40 4.13 -16.33 -21.54
C ASN A 40 5.12 -17.50 -21.45
N THR A 41 6.12 -17.35 -20.59
CA THR A 41 7.15 -18.38 -20.34
C THR A 41 7.03 -18.92 -18.92
N VAL A 42 7.61 -20.08 -18.63
CA VAL A 42 7.64 -20.66 -17.27
C VAL A 42 8.28 -19.69 -16.27
N ALA A 43 9.30 -18.93 -16.69
CA ALA A 43 9.96 -17.95 -15.84
C ALA A 43 9.19 -16.61 -15.74
N ASN A 44 8.31 -16.32 -16.68
CA ASN A 44 7.58 -15.05 -16.75
C ASN A 44 6.17 -15.25 -17.34
N PRO A 45 5.28 -15.91 -16.61
CA PRO A 45 3.92 -16.18 -17.08
C PRO A 45 3.09 -14.89 -17.17
N ALA A 46 2.13 -14.86 -18.09
CA ALA A 46 1.21 -13.76 -18.25
C ALA A 46 0.23 -13.63 -17.07
N THR A 47 -0.11 -14.74 -16.46
CA THR A 47 -0.98 -14.80 -15.27
C THR A 47 -0.42 -15.77 -14.24
N GLY A 48 -0.67 -15.50 -12.97
CA GLY A 48 -0.24 -16.35 -11.86
C GLY A 48 -1.03 -16.08 -10.60
N GLN A 49 -0.86 -16.94 -9.61
CA GLN A 49 -1.33 -16.69 -8.25
C GLN A 49 -0.19 -16.02 -7.47
N GLY A 50 -0.50 -14.99 -6.71
CA GLY A 50 0.47 -14.23 -5.94
C GLY A 50 0.00 -13.99 -4.51
N THR A 51 0.91 -13.50 -3.70
CA THR A 51 0.64 -13.05 -2.33
C THR A 51 0.52 -11.53 -2.33
N ILE A 52 -0.61 -11.00 -1.83
CA ILE A 52 -0.87 -9.57 -1.70
C ILE A 52 -1.29 -9.29 -0.27
N LEU A 53 -0.65 -8.30 0.35
CA LEU A 53 -1.08 -7.76 1.63
C LEU A 53 -1.99 -6.56 1.40
N HIS A 54 -3.16 -6.58 2.04
CA HIS A 54 -4.08 -5.44 2.13
C HIS A 54 -4.09 -4.92 3.57
N VAL A 55 -3.82 -3.64 3.74
CA VAL A 55 -3.90 -2.94 5.03
C VAL A 55 -5.04 -1.94 4.95
N SER A 56 -6.02 -2.07 5.83
CA SER A 56 -7.13 -1.12 5.95
C SER A 56 -6.63 0.25 6.39
N GLY A 57 -7.38 1.30 6.04
CA GLY A 57 -7.08 2.65 6.53
C GLY A 57 -7.21 2.71 8.06
N GLY A 58 -6.32 3.46 8.69
CA GLY A 58 -6.28 3.62 10.13
C GLY A 58 -5.34 4.73 10.59
N ASP A 59 -5.40 5.05 11.87
CA ASP A 59 -4.54 6.04 12.50
C ASP A 59 -3.34 5.37 13.16
N PHE A 60 -2.16 5.85 12.81
CA PHE A 60 -0.89 5.37 13.33
C PHE A 60 -0.20 6.48 14.12
N PHE A 61 0.36 6.14 15.28
CA PHE A 61 1.15 7.09 16.06
C PHE A 61 2.58 7.08 15.58
N VAL A 62 2.99 8.18 14.93
CA VAL A 62 4.31 8.32 14.32
C VAL A 62 4.88 9.70 14.62
N ARG A 63 6.13 9.75 15.09
CA ARG A 63 6.83 11.01 15.36
C ARG A 63 6.09 11.97 16.30
N GLY A 64 5.33 11.45 17.25
CA GLY A 64 4.55 12.26 18.18
C GLY A 64 3.19 12.73 17.64
N HIS A 65 2.78 12.28 16.46
CA HIS A 65 1.54 12.66 15.81
C HIS A 65 0.69 11.42 15.49
N PHE A 66 -0.63 11.56 15.54
CA PHE A 66 -1.55 10.60 14.94
C PHE A 66 -1.66 10.92 13.45
N VAL A 67 -1.29 9.95 12.61
CA VAL A 67 -1.26 10.08 11.16
C VAL A 67 -2.22 9.08 10.55
N PHE A 68 -3.22 9.57 9.84
CA PHE A 68 -4.11 8.70 9.08
C PHE A 68 -3.40 8.16 7.85
N ALA A 69 -3.30 6.84 7.75
CA ALA A 69 -2.89 6.16 6.53
C ALA A 69 -4.13 5.61 5.82
N PRO A 70 -4.37 5.96 4.56
CA PRO A 70 -5.46 5.36 3.79
C PRO A 70 -5.18 3.86 3.54
N GLN A 71 -6.21 3.14 3.12
CA GLN A 71 -6.05 1.75 2.71
C GLN A 71 -4.95 1.61 1.65
N GLN A 72 -4.07 0.66 1.84
CA GLN A 72 -2.96 0.37 0.94
C GLN A 72 -2.85 -1.13 0.67
N SER A 73 -2.27 -1.45 -0.48
CA SER A 73 -2.04 -2.83 -0.91
C SER A 73 -0.60 -2.98 -1.40
N LEU A 74 0.04 -4.05 -0.98
CA LEU A 74 1.41 -4.37 -1.37
C LEU A 74 1.48 -5.77 -1.96
N VAL A 75 2.01 -5.88 -3.17
CA VAL A 75 2.30 -7.17 -3.80
C VAL A 75 3.59 -7.73 -3.21
N ILE A 76 3.48 -8.82 -2.44
CA ILE A 76 4.62 -9.51 -1.83
C ILE A 76 5.29 -10.42 -2.86
N SER A 77 4.51 -11.25 -3.51
CA SER A 77 4.96 -12.11 -4.60
C SER A 77 3.95 -12.12 -5.73
N LYS A 78 4.45 -12.15 -6.97
CA LYS A 78 3.62 -12.13 -8.18
C LYS A 78 3.12 -13.50 -8.60
N TYR A 79 3.88 -14.54 -8.29
CA TYR A 79 3.69 -15.87 -8.88
C TYR A 79 3.71 -17.00 -7.85
N THR A 80 3.75 -16.69 -6.57
CA THR A 80 3.66 -17.67 -5.50
C THR A 80 2.71 -17.22 -4.40
N THR A 81 1.96 -18.17 -3.86
CA THR A 81 1.10 -17.96 -2.69
C THR A 81 1.87 -18.03 -1.38
N THR A 82 3.13 -18.48 -1.42
CA THR A 82 4.04 -18.64 -0.27
C THR A 82 5.07 -17.52 -0.22
N GLY A 83 4.64 -16.28 -0.47
CA GLY A 83 5.51 -15.11 -0.41
C GLY A 83 5.96 -14.82 1.02
N THR A 84 7.26 -14.55 1.21
CA THR A 84 7.84 -14.15 2.50
C THR A 84 8.39 -12.74 2.39
N ALA A 85 8.04 -11.86 3.34
CA ALA A 85 8.49 -10.48 3.37
C ALA A 85 8.32 -9.84 4.75
N THR A 86 9.26 -8.98 5.11
CA THR A 86 9.08 -8.02 6.21
C THR A 86 8.46 -6.74 5.64
N VAL A 87 7.32 -6.35 6.19
CA VAL A 87 6.54 -5.21 5.70
C VAL A 87 6.47 -4.12 6.76
N GLY A 88 6.48 -2.88 6.31
CA GLY A 88 6.34 -1.71 7.17
C GLY A 88 5.97 -0.47 6.39
N PHE A 89 6.00 0.66 7.09
CA PHE A 89 5.74 1.95 6.49
C PHE A 89 7.02 2.76 6.37
N THR A 90 7.22 3.42 5.23
CA THR A 90 8.15 4.54 5.14
C THR A 90 7.43 5.82 5.50
N ILE A 91 8.13 6.70 6.23
CA ILE A 91 7.63 7.99 6.68
C ILE A 91 8.22 9.05 5.76
N ALA A 92 7.36 9.78 5.06
CA ALA A 92 7.73 10.97 4.31
C ALA A 92 7.17 12.21 5.02
N GLU A 93 8.04 13.19 5.25
CA GLU A 93 7.71 14.45 5.90
C GLU A 93 7.98 15.59 4.92
N ASP A 94 7.00 16.45 4.72
CA ASP A 94 7.14 17.62 3.86
C ASP A 94 6.31 18.81 4.37
N ILE A 95 6.61 19.98 3.85
CA ILE A 95 5.82 21.17 4.09
C ILE A 95 5.07 21.48 2.80
N VAL A 96 3.73 21.51 2.88
CA VAL A 96 2.86 21.91 1.78
C VAL A 96 2.65 23.41 1.87
N THR A 97 3.06 24.10 0.83
CA THR A 97 2.93 25.56 0.71
C THR A 97 1.71 25.92 -0.12
N SER A 98 1.34 27.18 -0.11
CA SER A 98 0.27 27.71 -0.99
C SER A 98 0.62 27.62 -2.49
N GLY A 99 1.90 27.43 -2.82
CA GLY A 99 2.34 27.13 -4.19
C GLY A 99 2.02 25.71 -4.62
N ASP A 100 1.97 24.77 -3.67
CA ASP A 100 1.66 23.35 -3.93
C ASP A 100 0.15 23.10 -3.88
N ASP A 101 -0.55 23.81 -3.00
CA ASP A 101 -2.00 23.71 -2.80
C ASP A 101 -2.63 25.08 -2.70
N THR A 102 -3.32 25.50 -3.76
CA THR A 102 -3.97 26.81 -3.85
C THR A 102 -5.14 27.01 -2.87
N SER A 103 -5.64 25.94 -2.24
CA SER A 103 -6.62 26.03 -1.16
C SER A 103 -6.06 26.66 0.12
N LEU A 104 -4.73 26.75 0.23
CA LEU A 104 -4.02 27.38 1.35
C LEU A 104 -3.87 28.89 1.22
N PHE A 105 -4.26 29.49 0.09
CA PHE A 105 -4.38 30.94 -0.01
C PHE A 105 -5.48 31.49 0.89
N ASP A 106 -5.39 32.80 1.21
CA ASP A 106 -6.48 33.53 1.85
C ASP A 106 -7.69 33.62 0.90
N ASN A 107 -8.74 32.87 1.22
CA ASN A 107 -9.95 32.70 0.43
C ASN A 107 -11.15 33.48 1.02
N GLN A 108 -10.92 34.59 1.72
CA GLN A 108 -12.00 35.39 2.29
C GLN A 108 -12.90 36.09 1.23
N GLY A 109 -12.54 36.04 -0.03
CA GLY A 109 -13.31 36.60 -1.14
C GLY A 109 -13.74 35.57 -2.17
N ALA A 110 -14.44 36.02 -3.20
CA ALA A 110 -14.84 35.17 -4.33
C ALA A 110 -13.67 34.68 -5.19
N THR A 111 -12.50 35.25 -5.02
CA THR A 111 -11.25 34.89 -5.69
C THR A 111 -10.13 34.69 -4.66
N PRO A 112 -9.28 33.66 -4.82
CA PRO A 112 -8.12 33.47 -3.96
C PRO A 112 -7.20 34.69 -3.99
N ASN A 113 -6.79 35.18 -2.83
CA ASN A 113 -5.82 36.25 -2.72
C ASN A 113 -4.41 35.69 -2.83
N THR A 114 -3.84 35.74 -4.02
CA THR A 114 -2.48 35.26 -4.30
C THR A 114 -1.36 36.19 -3.78
N ALA A 115 -1.72 37.40 -3.34
CA ALA A 115 -0.78 38.40 -2.79
C ALA A 115 -0.60 38.27 -1.26
N SER A 116 -1.51 37.57 -0.58
CA SER A 116 -1.37 37.28 0.86
C SER A 116 -0.54 36.05 1.09
N PRO A 117 0.29 35.99 2.15
CA PRO A 117 0.96 34.78 2.53
C PRO A 117 -0.08 33.70 2.85
N GLY A 118 0.08 32.52 2.24
CA GLY A 118 -0.73 31.35 2.54
C GLY A 118 -0.32 30.71 3.87
N ALA A 119 -1.11 29.75 4.32
CA ALA A 119 -0.78 28.93 5.48
C ALA A 119 0.00 27.69 5.01
N ASP A 120 1.26 27.59 5.43
CA ASP A 120 2.05 26.36 5.21
C ASP A 120 1.59 25.28 6.18
N ARG A 121 1.57 24.03 5.72
CA ARG A 121 1.16 22.87 6.51
C ARG A 121 2.23 21.80 6.52
N TYR A 122 2.58 21.37 7.72
CA TYR A 122 3.40 20.16 7.88
C TYR A 122 2.57 18.93 7.58
N ARG A 123 3.10 18.05 6.74
CA ARG A 123 2.44 16.83 6.31
C ARG A 123 3.34 15.63 6.53
N ILE A 124 2.77 14.60 7.17
CA ILE A 124 3.37 13.28 7.31
C ILE A 124 2.58 12.30 6.45
N ARG A 125 3.27 11.50 5.66
CA ARG A 125 2.68 10.45 4.84
C ARG A 125 3.32 9.11 5.17
N LEU A 126 2.46 8.09 5.27
CA LEU A 126 2.86 6.70 5.49
C LEU A 126 2.63 5.90 4.21
N THR A 127 3.68 5.26 3.71
CA THR A 127 3.61 4.42 2.51
C THR A 127 4.01 3.01 2.86
N LEU A 128 3.13 2.04 2.57
CA LEU A 128 3.36 0.63 2.81
C LEU A 128 4.42 0.08 1.85
N VAL A 129 5.47 -0.52 2.38
CA VAL A 129 6.60 -1.02 1.59
C VAL A 129 7.14 -2.34 2.14
N ASN A 130 7.78 -3.11 1.26
CA ASN A 130 8.62 -4.24 1.66
C ASN A 130 9.98 -3.71 2.13
N LYS A 131 10.48 -4.18 3.26
CA LYS A 131 11.77 -3.79 3.83
C LYS A 131 12.93 -3.92 2.83
N THR A 132 12.86 -4.89 1.92
CA THR A 132 13.91 -5.09 0.90
C THR A 132 14.00 -3.95 -0.11
N SER A 133 12.95 -3.14 -0.27
CA SER A 133 12.93 -1.96 -1.15
C SER A 133 13.31 -0.66 -0.44
N VAL A 134 13.63 -0.73 0.85
CA VAL A 134 13.95 0.44 1.68
C VAL A 134 15.47 0.61 1.74
N THR A 135 15.94 1.82 1.52
CA THR A 135 17.35 2.18 1.72
C THR A 135 17.65 2.47 3.19
N ALA A 136 18.92 2.37 3.60
CA ALA A 136 19.30 2.58 5.00
C ALA A 136 19.01 4.01 5.54
N SER A 137 18.80 4.98 4.63
CA SER A 137 18.44 6.37 4.95
C SER A 137 16.96 6.59 5.15
N ASP A 138 16.12 5.63 4.75
CA ASP A 138 14.67 5.80 4.82
C ASP A 138 14.16 5.57 6.25
N ASN A 139 13.18 6.38 6.64
CA ASN A 139 12.49 6.24 7.91
C ASN A 139 11.50 5.08 7.82
N PHE A 140 11.95 3.88 8.14
CA PHE A 140 11.14 2.67 8.11
C PHE A 140 10.61 2.32 9.49
N VAL A 141 9.31 2.11 9.59
CA VAL A 141 8.63 1.59 10.77
C VAL A 141 8.08 0.20 10.45
N TYR A 142 8.53 -0.78 11.20
CA TYR A 142 8.09 -2.16 11.06
C TYR A 142 6.60 -2.30 11.36
N PHE A 143 5.90 -3.13 10.58
CA PHE A 143 4.48 -3.39 10.77
C PHE A 143 4.19 -4.88 10.99
N CYS A 144 4.61 -5.76 10.08
CA CYS A 144 4.39 -7.20 10.21
C CYS A 144 5.40 -8.01 9.39
N ASP A 145 5.54 -9.28 9.75
CA ASP A 145 6.21 -10.29 8.95
C ASP A 145 5.19 -11.21 8.29
N ILE A 146 5.47 -11.53 7.04
CA ILE A 146 4.72 -12.49 6.24
C ILE A 146 5.67 -13.65 5.95
N VAL A 147 5.28 -14.86 6.34
CA VAL A 147 6.05 -16.07 6.08
C VAL A 147 5.13 -17.07 5.40
N ASP A 148 5.58 -17.61 4.28
CA ASP A 148 4.82 -18.58 3.48
C ASP A 148 3.40 -18.12 3.11
N GLY A 149 3.22 -16.80 2.95
CA GLY A 149 1.94 -16.18 2.57
C GLY A 149 1.00 -15.89 3.74
N GLU A 150 1.39 -16.19 4.98
CA GLU A 150 0.62 -15.93 6.19
C GLU A 150 1.30 -14.83 7.03
N ILE A 151 0.51 -14.07 7.77
CA ILE A 151 1.03 -13.05 8.70
C ILE A 151 1.45 -13.77 9.99
N GLU A 152 2.76 -13.76 10.29
CA GLU A 152 3.30 -14.39 11.51
C GLU A 152 3.34 -13.43 12.70
N GLU A 153 3.79 -12.22 12.49
CA GLU A 153 3.97 -11.25 13.56
C GLU A 153 3.39 -9.90 13.14
N VAL A 154 2.54 -9.36 13.99
CA VAL A 154 2.12 -7.96 13.94
C VAL A 154 2.68 -7.29 15.18
N VAL A 155 3.28 -6.11 15.03
CA VAL A 155 3.70 -5.32 16.20
C VAL A 155 2.45 -4.97 17.01
N THR A 156 2.16 -5.82 17.95
CA THR A 156 1.37 -5.44 19.11
C THR A 156 2.33 -4.69 20.02
N GLY A 157 2.12 -3.39 20.20
CA GLY A 157 2.90 -2.65 21.16
C GLY A 157 2.88 -3.41 22.49
N THR A 158 4.03 -3.94 22.91
CA THR A 158 4.18 -4.46 24.26
C THR A 158 3.90 -3.27 25.17
N GLU A 159 2.75 -3.28 25.80
CA GLU A 159 2.39 -2.26 26.78
C GLU A 159 3.51 -2.23 27.82
N ASP A 160 4.02 -1.05 28.14
CA ASP A 160 5.07 -0.88 29.15
C ASP A 160 4.67 -1.41 30.52
N TYR A 161 3.39 -1.70 30.73
CA TYR A 161 2.86 -2.39 31.92
C TYR A 161 3.46 -3.79 32.13
N ASN A 162 3.79 -4.53 31.09
CA ASN A 162 4.45 -5.84 31.24
C ASN A 162 5.88 -5.69 31.80
N LYS A 163 6.59 -4.64 31.41
CA LYS A 163 7.91 -4.34 31.96
C LYS A 163 7.85 -3.95 33.45
N ILE A 164 6.77 -3.28 33.86
CA ILE A 164 6.58 -2.93 35.28
C ILE A 164 6.31 -4.18 36.11
N ASN A 165 5.52 -5.14 35.59
CA ASN A 165 5.28 -6.40 36.26
C ASN A 165 6.56 -7.24 36.40
N ASP A 166 7.42 -7.30 35.36
CA ASP A 166 8.69 -8.03 35.40
C ASP A 166 9.70 -7.42 36.39
N VAL A 167 9.61 -6.12 36.67
CA VAL A 167 10.47 -5.42 37.65
C VAL A 167 9.93 -5.55 39.07
N LEU A 168 8.63 -5.79 39.24
CA LEU A 168 7.97 -5.88 40.57
C LEU A 168 7.78 -7.34 41.05
N ALA A 169 8.08 -8.32 40.22
CA ALA A 169 8.04 -9.74 40.56
C ALA A 169 9.42 -10.24 41.04
#